data_405dc06172327bfa7e7aa87e1d2009ea
#
_entry.id   405dc06172327bfa7e7aa87e1d2009ea
#
_cell.length_a   1.000
_cell.length_b   1.000
_cell.length_c   1.000
_cell.angle_alpha   90.00
_cell.angle_beta   90.00
_cell.angle_gamma   90.00
#
_symmetry.space_group_name_H-M   'P 1'
#
loop_
_entity.id
_entity.type
_entity.pdbx_description
1 polymer ?
#
loop_
_entity_poly.entity_id
_entity_poly.type
_entity_poly.pdbx_seq_one_letter_code
_entity_poly.pdbx_strand_id
1 'polypeptide(L)'
;MKLYTLDVTCLENARRGLQQPFSPLQLALGRLVSEADKLHGQPPESVVHKKLRPVSGDPHDYYSLGTYWWPNPRRPNGLPYIRRDGHTNPQCQNNDTDTTRIIRMCERSLTLGLAWYFTGHRKYALAAAEQIKCWFLDEQTRMNPHLNYGQAIPGIVSGRGTGLIDTRLLWMVIDTIGLISDAGVLDTDDIIGLHQWFRDFNHWMFYSDVGHSEYVWHNNHGTWYDAQRAVNALFYGDKGLVARIIQQGITQRMAAQIDQEGKQTMELERPVPFHYSLFNLEAHLLLNRYAEHVEFDRWNAEQDGRSVKLGIDYLMPFIADPDLWPYRDLDGIVWDSALRILLQSMRGYPKEAARYKTVLANFPEDTLNLREQLMWCA
;
A
#
# COMPACT_ATOMS: atom_id res chain seq x y z
N MET A 1 14.06 -16.70 -3.43
CA MET A 1 13.26 -15.44 -3.37
C MET A 1 11.81 -15.70 -3.77
N LYS A 2 10.83 -15.32 -2.95
CA LYS A 2 9.39 -15.43 -3.24
C LYS A 2 8.74 -14.08 -2.99
N LEU A 3 8.15 -13.49 -4.01
CA LEU A 3 7.49 -12.19 -3.98
C LEU A 3 6.02 -12.37 -4.35
N TYR A 4 5.16 -11.51 -3.82
CA TYR A 4 3.72 -11.61 -4.07
C TYR A 4 3.18 -10.39 -4.80
N THR A 5 3.70 -9.22 -4.51
CA THR A 5 3.30 -7.95 -5.14
C THR A 5 4.25 -7.59 -6.28
N LEU A 6 5.55 -7.55 -6.00
CA LEU A 6 6.57 -7.32 -7.01
C LEU A 6 6.69 -8.53 -7.96
N ASP A 7 7.11 -8.26 -9.19
CA ASP A 7 7.37 -9.30 -10.17
C ASP A 7 8.87 -9.56 -10.29
N VAL A 8 9.28 -10.81 -10.04
CA VAL A 8 10.68 -11.23 -10.15
C VAL A 8 11.23 -10.93 -11.55
N THR A 9 10.43 -11.17 -12.60
CA THR A 9 10.83 -10.89 -13.99
C THR A 9 11.08 -9.41 -14.22
N CYS A 10 10.25 -8.53 -13.64
CA CYS A 10 10.45 -7.08 -13.72
C CYS A 10 11.75 -6.65 -13.04
N LEU A 11 12.01 -7.14 -11.83
CA LEU A 11 13.24 -6.85 -11.12
C LEU A 11 14.49 -7.34 -11.87
N GLU A 12 14.43 -8.53 -12.47
CA GLU A 12 15.51 -9.09 -13.29
C GLU A 12 15.73 -8.28 -14.58
N ASN A 13 14.65 -7.81 -15.22
CA ASN A 13 14.72 -6.93 -16.38
C ASN A 13 15.38 -5.60 -16.01
N ALA A 14 14.98 -4.98 -14.91
CA ALA A 14 15.61 -3.76 -14.41
C ALA A 14 17.09 -3.98 -14.12
N ARG A 15 17.45 -5.11 -13.47
CA ARG A 15 18.85 -5.48 -13.19
C ARG A 15 19.67 -5.64 -14.47
N ARG A 16 19.11 -6.28 -15.50
CA ARG A 16 19.75 -6.39 -16.82
C ARG A 16 19.86 -5.05 -17.53
N GLY A 17 18.80 -4.22 -17.45
CA GLY A 17 18.80 -2.86 -17.99
C GLY A 17 19.89 -1.97 -17.38
N LEU A 18 20.14 -2.10 -16.08
CA LEU A 18 21.19 -1.36 -15.38
C LEU A 18 22.62 -1.70 -15.84
N GLN A 19 22.83 -2.87 -16.48
CA GLN A 19 24.12 -3.25 -17.04
C GLN A 19 24.39 -2.59 -18.41
N GLN A 20 23.37 -1.97 -19.04
CA GLN A 20 23.54 -1.28 -20.32
C GLN A 20 24.21 0.08 -20.10
N PRO A 21 25.12 0.49 -20.99
CA PRO A 21 25.69 1.86 -20.96
C PRO A 21 24.57 2.91 -21.04
N PHE A 22 24.69 3.95 -20.23
CA PHE A 22 23.73 5.08 -20.19
C PHE A 22 22.27 4.69 -19.92
N SER A 23 22.05 3.62 -19.15
CA SER A 23 20.69 3.21 -18.78
C SER A 23 19.93 4.34 -18.06
N PRO A 24 18.69 4.64 -18.46
CA PRO A 24 17.86 5.62 -17.74
C PRO A 24 17.57 5.21 -16.31
N LEU A 25 17.66 3.90 -15.97
CA LEU A 25 17.45 3.36 -14.62
C LEU A 25 18.59 3.73 -13.64
N GLN A 26 19.74 4.22 -14.12
CA GLN A 26 20.86 4.60 -13.24
C GLN A 26 20.50 5.72 -12.26
N LEU A 27 19.68 6.68 -12.68
CA LEU A 27 19.21 7.76 -11.79
C LEU A 27 18.29 7.20 -10.68
N ALA A 28 17.36 6.33 -11.04
CA ALA A 28 16.48 5.68 -10.07
C ALA A 28 17.27 4.82 -9.08
N LEU A 29 18.28 4.06 -9.54
CA LEU A 29 19.18 3.29 -8.68
C LEU A 29 20.00 4.22 -7.77
N GLY A 30 20.56 5.29 -8.29
CA GLY A 30 21.33 6.25 -7.51
C GLY A 30 20.50 6.88 -6.38
N ARG A 31 19.25 7.24 -6.64
CA ARG A 31 18.31 7.75 -5.63
C ARG A 31 18.01 6.67 -4.59
N LEU A 32 17.66 5.44 -5.02
CA LEU A 32 17.39 4.32 -4.13
C LEU A 32 18.56 4.04 -3.17
N VAL A 33 19.79 3.99 -3.69
CA VAL A 33 21.00 3.74 -2.88
C VAL A 33 21.26 4.90 -1.91
N SER A 34 21.10 6.13 -2.36
CA SER A 34 21.26 7.32 -1.50
C SER A 34 20.27 7.33 -0.33
N GLU A 35 19.03 6.94 -0.58
CA GLU A 35 18.00 6.79 0.48
C GLU A 35 18.34 5.63 1.41
N ALA A 36 18.72 4.48 0.88
CA ALA A 36 19.10 3.32 1.67
C ALA A 36 20.31 3.61 2.57
N ASP A 37 21.30 4.36 2.09
CA ASP A 37 22.46 4.79 2.89
C ASP A 37 22.09 5.67 4.07
N LYS A 38 21.10 6.55 3.91
CA LYS A 38 20.57 7.37 5.02
C LYS A 38 19.83 6.51 6.05
N LEU A 39 19.09 5.50 5.57
CA LEU A 39 18.21 4.68 6.39
C LEU A 39 18.96 3.61 7.19
N HIS A 40 20.00 2.97 6.63
CA HIS A 40 20.68 1.85 7.28
C HIS A 40 21.37 2.24 8.60
N GLY A 41 21.75 3.52 8.77
CA GLY A 41 22.39 4.03 10.00
C GLY A 41 21.42 4.54 11.06
N GLN A 42 20.10 4.51 10.79
CA GLN A 42 19.08 5.00 11.72
C GLN A 42 18.53 3.84 12.58
N PRO A 43 18.09 4.08 13.83
CA PRO A 43 17.41 3.08 14.62
C PRO A 43 16.08 2.66 13.95
N PRO A 44 15.64 1.41 14.16
CA PRO A 44 14.38 0.93 13.59
C PRO A 44 13.17 1.66 14.20
N GLU A 45 12.11 1.80 13.39
CA GLU A 45 10.82 2.31 13.85
C GLU A 45 10.09 1.22 14.67
N SER A 46 9.43 1.64 15.73
CA SER A 46 8.59 0.77 16.55
C SER A 46 7.31 1.46 16.99
N VAL A 47 6.26 0.68 17.12
CA VAL A 47 4.96 1.11 17.63
C VAL A 47 5.06 1.64 19.07
N VAL A 48 6.02 1.18 19.88
CA VAL A 48 6.18 1.62 21.27
C VAL A 48 6.76 3.02 21.41
N HIS A 49 7.27 3.62 20.31
CA HIS A 49 7.91 4.95 20.33
C HIS A 49 6.91 6.11 20.23
N LYS A 50 5.59 5.84 20.06
CA LYS A 50 4.58 6.90 20.04
C LYS A 50 4.45 7.59 21.41
N LYS A 51 4.09 8.87 21.38
CA LYS A 51 3.87 9.64 22.62
C LYS A 51 2.47 9.45 23.19
N LEU A 52 1.46 9.46 22.31
CA LEU A 52 0.08 9.26 22.70
C LEU A 52 -0.22 7.76 22.82
N ARG A 53 -0.97 7.38 23.85
CA ARG A 53 -1.34 5.99 24.11
C ARG A 53 -2.82 5.77 23.80
N PRO A 54 -3.19 4.58 23.30
CA PRO A 54 -4.59 4.17 23.20
C PRO A 54 -5.21 4.04 24.61
N VAL A 55 -6.52 3.89 24.66
CA VAL A 55 -7.25 3.73 25.94
C VAL A 55 -6.90 2.43 26.69
N SER A 56 -6.31 1.43 26.01
CA SER A 56 -5.76 0.23 26.66
C SER A 56 -4.55 0.54 27.56
N GLY A 57 -3.81 1.61 27.25
CA GLY A 57 -2.53 1.90 27.90
C GLY A 57 -1.36 1.04 27.39
N ASP A 58 -1.61 0.00 26.60
CA ASP A 58 -0.57 -0.90 26.07
C ASP A 58 0.27 -0.16 25.00
N PRO A 59 1.60 -0.03 25.17
CA PRO A 59 2.48 0.58 24.19
C PRO A 59 2.56 -0.18 22.86
N HIS A 60 2.29 -1.48 22.87
CA HIS A 60 2.32 -2.36 21.69
C HIS A 60 1.08 -2.21 20.80
N ASP A 61 0.00 -1.62 21.32
CA ASP A 61 -1.19 -1.38 20.52
C ASP A 61 -0.98 -0.22 19.55
N TYR A 62 -1.29 -0.47 18.28
CA TYR A 62 -1.30 0.54 17.25
C TYR A 62 -2.32 1.64 17.60
N TYR A 63 -1.93 2.90 17.48
CA TYR A 63 -2.80 4.04 17.73
C TYR A 63 -2.66 5.11 16.66
N SER A 64 -3.76 5.51 16.06
CA SER A 64 -3.81 6.61 15.11
C SER A 64 -5.09 7.45 15.28
N LEU A 65 -5.06 8.65 14.71
CA LEU A 65 -6.19 9.59 14.73
C LEU A 65 -6.87 9.63 13.35
N GLY A 66 -8.18 9.85 13.35
CA GLY A 66 -8.95 10.00 12.12
C GLY A 66 -8.47 11.20 11.29
N THR A 67 -8.04 10.95 10.05
CA THR A 67 -7.34 11.91 9.17
C THR A 67 -8.09 13.23 8.99
N TYR A 68 -9.40 13.18 8.84
CA TYR A 68 -10.25 14.34 8.57
C TYR A 68 -11.01 14.84 9.82
N TRP A 69 -10.57 14.44 11.01
CA TRP A 69 -11.19 14.83 12.26
C TRP A 69 -10.30 15.83 13.01
N TRP A 70 -10.91 16.96 13.38
CA TRP A 70 -10.22 18.12 13.94
C TRP A 70 -10.73 18.46 15.33
N PRO A 71 -9.88 19.01 16.21
CA PRO A 71 -10.36 19.57 17.47
C PRO A 71 -11.51 20.55 17.23
N ASN A 72 -12.55 20.47 18.05
CA ASN A 72 -13.71 21.36 17.98
C ASN A 72 -13.36 22.76 18.51
N PRO A 73 -13.31 23.79 17.66
CA PRO A 73 -12.91 25.13 18.08
C PRO A 73 -13.91 25.81 18.99
N ARG A 74 -15.15 25.27 19.12
CA ARG A 74 -16.20 25.78 20.00
C ARG A 74 -16.14 25.20 21.42
N ARG A 75 -15.13 24.34 21.70
CA ARG A 75 -14.96 23.69 22.99
C ARG A 75 -13.57 23.94 23.53
N PRO A 76 -13.42 24.36 24.82
CA PRO A 76 -12.09 24.66 25.41
C PRO A 76 -11.10 23.47 25.35
N ASN A 77 -11.61 22.22 25.48
CA ASN A 77 -10.83 20.99 25.41
C ASN A 77 -10.76 20.39 23.99
N GLY A 78 -11.35 21.04 22.98
CA GLY A 78 -11.42 20.55 21.61
C GLY A 78 -12.31 19.33 21.39
N LEU A 79 -13.06 18.85 22.38
CA LEU A 79 -13.85 17.61 22.31
C LEU A 79 -15.36 17.86 22.22
N PRO A 80 -16.12 16.97 21.53
CA PRO A 80 -15.63 15.95 20.61
C PRO A 80 -15.05 16.56 19.34
N TYR A 81 -14.14 15.83 18.65
CA TYR A 81 -13.60 16.25 17.35
C TYR A 81 -14.72 16.37 16.32
N ILE A 82 -14.54 17.24 15.33
CA ILE A 82 -15.49 17.50 14.23
C ILE A 82 -14.87 17.09 12.90
N ARG A 83 -15.69 16.60 11.96
CA ARG A 83 -15.27 16.19 10.63
C ARG A 83 -15.07 17.38 9.69
N ARG A 84 -13.96 17.37 8.93
CA ARG A 84 -13.66 18.27 7.81
C ARG A 84 -13.13 17.43 6.65
N ASP A 85 -14.04 16.85 5.88
CA ASP A 85 -13.67 15.91 4.82
C ASP A 85 -12.74 16.58 3.79
N GLY A 86 -11.74 15.83 3.29
CA GLY A 86 -10.71 16.33 2.37
C GLY A 86 -9.62 17.20 3.02
N HIS A 87 -9.77 17.61 4.30
CA HIS A 87 -8.77 18.42 5.00
C HIS A 87 -8.04 17.58 6.04
N THR A 88 -6.82 17.19 5.74
CA THR A 88 -5.97 16.39 6.64
C THR A 88 -5.60 17.16 7.90
N ASN A 89 -5.89 16.57 9.07
CA ASN A 89 -5.46 17.14 10.34
C ASN A 89 -3.94 16.88 10.54
N PRO A 90 -3.10 17.92 10.71
CA PRO A 90 -1.66 17.74 10.92
C PRO A 90 -1.30 16.87 12.14
N GLN A 91 -2.17 16.75 13.13
CA GLN A 91 -1.96 15.83 14.26
C GLN A 91 -1.88 14.36 13.87
N CYS A 92 -2.43 13.99 12.69
CA CYS A 92 -2.32 12.63 12.16
C CYS A 92 -0.98 12.36 11.45
N GLN A 93 -0.22 13.43 11.14
CA GLN A 93 1.02 13.37 10.35
C GLN A 93 2.28 13.60 11.18
N ASN A 94 2.17 13.61 12.51
CA ASN A 94 3.30 13.79 13.41
C ASN A 94 3.72 12.44 14.05
N ASN A 95 4.76 12.49 14.89
CA ASN A 95 5.28 11.32 15.58
C ASN A 95 4.58 11.00 16.92
N ASP A 96 3.47 11.66 17.22
CA ASP A 96 2.74 11.42 18.46
C ASP A 96 1.87 10.15 18.39
N THR A 97 1.53 9.72 17.16
CA THR A 97 0.79 8.49 16.85
C THR A 97 1.57 7.62 15.86
N ASP A 98 0.97 6.51 15.41
CA ASP A 98 1.65 5.51 14.59
C ASP A 98 1.42 5.64 13.08
N THR A 99 0.52 6.53 12.60
CA THR A 99 0.20 6.63 11.16
C THR A 99 1.44 6.85 10.30
N THR A 100 2.24 7.89 10.60
CA THR A 100 3.47 8.14 9.82
C THR A 100 4.57 7.13 10.12
N ARG A 101 4.55 6.53 11.31
CA ARG A 101 5.53 5.54 11.75
C ARG A 101 5.41 4.24 10.98
N ILE A 102 4.19 3.70 10.80
CA ILE A 102 3.98 2.48 10.02
C ILE A 102 4.31 2.69 8.53
N ILE A 103 3.99 3.86 7.98
CA ILE A 103 4.37 4.21 6.61
C ILE A 103 5.89 4.19 6.48
N ARG A 104 6.62 4.90 7.35
CA ARG A 104 8.10 4.92 7.33
C ARG A 104 8.69 3.52 7.53
N MET A 105 8.11 2.69 8.40
CA MET A 105 8.55 1.31 8.60
C MET A 105 8.43 0.49 7.31
N CYS A 106 7.30 0.55 6.62
CA CYS A 106 7.07 -0.14 5.36
C CYS A 106 8.02 0.35 4.25
N GLU A 107 8.10 1.67 4.07
CA GLU A 107 8.95 2.33 3.08
C GLU A 107 10.44 2.04 3.32
N ARG A 108 10.89 2.11 4.57
CA ARG A 108 12.26 1.76 4.97
C ARG A 108 12.57 0.31 4.63
N SER A 109 11.69 -0.61 5.00
CA SER A 109 11.88 -2.04 4.73
C SER A 109 12.06 -2.28 3.22
N LEU A 110 11.16 -1.77 2.39
CA LEU A 110 11.22 -1.95 0.95
C LEU A 110 12.44 -1.29 0.32
N THR A 111 12.77 -0.04 0.70
CA THR A 111 13.95 0.67 0.20
C THR A 111 15.24 -0.11 0.48
N LEU A 112 15.40 -0.61 1.71
CA LEU A 112 16.56 -1.43 2.09
C LEU A 112 16.57 -2.78 1.38
N GLY A 113 15.41 -3.45 1.25
CA GLY A 113 15.29 -4.72 0.52
C GLY A 113 15.65 -4.60 -0.96
N LEU A 114 15.17 -3.56 -1.63
CA LEU A 114 15.51 -3.27 -3.03
C LEU A 114 17.00 -2.90 -3.18
N ALA A 115 17.55 -2.07 -2.27
CA ALA A 115 18.97 -1.72 -2.29
C ALA A 115 19.85 -2.98 -2.15
N TRP A 116 19.48 -3.92 -1.25
CA TRP A 116 20.13 -5.24 -1.19
C TRP A 116 20.04 -5.98 -2.52
N TYR A 117 18.82 -6.10 -3.09
CA TYR A 117 18.60 -6.84 -4.33
C TYR A 117 19.44 -6.32 -5.49
N PHE A 118 19.51 -4.99 -5.69
CA PHE A 118 20.24 -4.40 -6.80
C PHE A 118 21.73 -4.28 -6.60
N THR A 119 22.22 -4.14 -5.35
CA THR A 119 23.65 -3.89 -5.07
C THR A 119 24.40 -5.08 -4.48
N GLY A 120 23.70 -6.02 -3.86
CA GLY A 120 24.32 -7.11 -3.10
C GLY A 120 25.02 -6.67 -1.80
N HIS A 121 24.87 -5.41 -1.37
CA HIS A 121 25.51 -4.93 -0.14
C HIS A 121 24.73 -5.40 1.10
N ARG A 122 25.29 -6.39 1.81
CA ARG A 122 24.66 -7.09 2.96
C ARG A 122 24.19 -6.15 4.07
N LYS A 123 24.81 -4.96 4.22
CA LYS A 123 24.40 -3.95 5.20
C LYS A 123 22.92 -3.57 5.08
N TYR A 124 22.37 -3.51 3.86
CA TYR A 124 20.96 -3.17 3.63
C TYR A 124 20.03 -4.31 4.05
N ALA A 125 20.39 -5.56 3.75
CA ALA A 125 19.60 -6.72 4.18
C ALA A 125 19.56 -6.83 5.71
N LEU A 126 20.69 -6.58 6.40
CA LEU A 126 20.75 -6.54 7.86
C LEU A 126 19.84 -5.46 8.44
N ALA A 127 19.90 -4.24 7.93
CA ALA A 127 19.05 -3.14 8.40
C ALA A 127 17.55 -3.37 8.11
N ALA A 128 17.21 -4.02 6.98
CA ALA A 128 15.84 -4.43 6.69
C ALA A 128 15.34 -5.49 7.67
N ALA A 129 16.15 -6.52 7.95
CA ALA A 129 15.82 -7.56 8.91
C ALA A 129 15.64 -7.00 10.34
N GLU A 130 16.52 -6.09 10.77
CA GLU A 130 16.41 -5.40 12.05
C GLU A 130 15.09 -4.62 12.18
N GLN A 131 14.70 -3.86 11.14
CA GLN A 131 13.43 -3.16 11.11
C GLN A 131 12.25 -4.11 11.23
N ILE A 132 12.27 -5.22 10.49
CA ILE A 132 11.19 -6.22 10.48
C ILE A 132 11.07 -6.91 11.84
N LYS A 133 12.21 -7.36 12.43
CA LYS A 133 12.23 -7.98 13.76
C LYS A 133 11.70 -7.02 14.82
N CYS A 134 12.13 -5.77 14.81
CA CYS A 134 11.69 -4.73 15.74
C CYS A 134 10.16 -4.53 15.70
N TRP A 135 9.55 -4.52 14.53
CA TRP A 135 8.12 -4.23 14.42
C TRP A 135 7.22 -5.44 14.67
N PHE A 136 7.69 -6.67 14.36
CA PHE A 136 6.82 -7.86 14.33
C PHE A 136 7.20 -8.95 15.34
N LEU A 137 8.46 -9.04 15.76
CA LEU A 137 8.95 -10.20 16.51
C LEU A 137 9.46 -9.87 17.92
N ASP A 138 10.24 -8.80 18.06
CA ASP A 138 10.86 -8.44 19.33
C ASP A 138 9.82 -8.13 20.40
N GLU A 139 9.82 -8.88 21.48
CA GLU A 139 8.85 -8.75 22.58
C GLU A 139 8.80 -7.36 23.22
N GLN A 140 9.89 -6.61 23.17
CA GLN A 140 9.95 -5.26 23.76
C GLN A 140 9.40 -4.18 22.83
N THR A 141 9.33 -4.44 21.51
CA THR A 141 9.04 -3.39 20.52
C THR A 141 7.97 -3.75 19.51
N ARG A 142 7.58 -5.03 19.41
CA ARG A 142 6.62 -5.51 18.40
C ARG A 142 5.23 -4.90 18.56
N MET A 143 4.55 -4.75 17.45
CA MET A 143 3.16 -4.36 17.39
C MET A 143 2.25 -5.57 17.69
N ASN A 144 1.21 -5.37 18.50
CA ASN A 144 0.12 -6.33 18.62
C ASN A 144 -0.62 -6.49 17.27
N PRO A 145 -1.01 -7.71 16.84
CA PRO A 145 -1.57 -7.96 15.52
C PRO A 145 -3.05 -7.54 15.41
N HIS A 146 -3.34 -6.27 15.69
CA HIS A 146 -4.67 -5.67 15.56
C HIS A 146 -4.62 -4.14 15.45
N LEU A 147 -5.70 -3.53 14.95
CA LEU A 147 -5.90 -2.08 14.89
C LEU A 147 -7.14 -1.62 15.68
N ASN A 148 -7.36 -2.18 16.86
CA ASN A 148 -8.51 -1.79 17.71
C ASN A 148 -8.60 -0.28 17.98
N TYR A 149 -7.48 0.43 17.86
CA TYR A 149 -7.36 1.87 18.12
C TYR A 149 -6.90 2.67 16.89
N GLY A 150 -7.07 2.08 15.70
CA GLY A 150 -6.81 2.75 14.43
C GLY A 150 -7.82 3.86 14.14
N GLN A 151 -7.34 5.01 13.69
CA GLN A 151 -8.12 6.20 13.35
C GLN A 151 -9.17 6.57 14.41
N ALA A 152 -8.77 6.61 15.69
CA ALA A 152 -9.60 7.09 16.79
C ALA A 152 -10.12 8.51 16.53
N ILE A 153 -11.31 8.79 17.07
CA ILE A 153 -11.90 10.13 17.03
C ILE A 153 -12.09 10.59 18.47
N PRO A 154 -11.21 11.47 19.00
CA PRO A 154 -11.27 11.91 20.37
C PRO A 154 -12.64 12.47 20.77
N GLY A 155 -13.18 11.92 21.88
CA GLY A 155 -14.51 12.26 22.38
C GLY A 155 -15.67 11.55 21.67
N ILE A 156 -15.41 10.62 20.68
CA ILE A 156 -16.43 9.86 19.96
C ILE A 156 -16.16 8.37 20.04
N VAL A 157 -14.99 7.90 19.54
CA VAL A 157 -14.65 6.47 19.46
C VAL A 157 -13.14 6.26 19.59
N SER A 158 -12.76 5.17 20.26
CA SER A 158 -11.36 4.83 20.53
C SER A 158 -10.62 4.21 19.33
N GLY A 159 -11.34 3.76 18.31
CA GLY A 159 -10.85 3.18 17.07
C GLY A 159 -12.00 2.75 16.18
N ARG A 160 -11.76 2.55 14.89
CA ARG A 160 -12.79 2.21 13.90
C ARG A 160 -12.20 1.45 12.71
N GLY A 161 -13.02 0.74 11.94
CA GLY A 161 -12.58 -0.06 10.79
C GLY A 161 -11.80 0.70 9.75
N THR A 162 -12.17 1.96 9.46
CA THR A 162 -11.42 2.79 8.51
C THR A 162 -9.94 3.00 8.87
N GLY A 163 -9.54 2.68 10.11
CA GLY A 163 -8.14 2.63 10.52
C GLY A 163 -7.31 1.55 9.82
N LEU A 164 -7.95 0.50 9.28
CA LEU A 164 -7.28 -0.56 8.52
C LEU A 164 -6.57 -0.06 7.27
N ILE A 165 -6.96 1.09 6.73
CA ILE A 165 -6.26 1.70 5.59
C ILE A 165 -4.80 2.07 5.91
N ASP A 166 -4.48 2.29 7.19
CA ASP A 166 -3.13 2.66 7.63
C ASP A 166 -2.12 1.52 7.40
N THR A 167 -2.58 0.25 7.37
CA THR A 167 -1.75 -0.95 7.15
C THR A 167 -1.66 -1.42 5.70
N ARG A 168 -2.24 -0.68 4.75
CA ARG A 168 -2.28 -1.05 3.33
C ARG A 168 -0.91 -1.29 2.69
N LEU A 169 0.15 -0.75 3.28
CA LEU A 169 1.54 -0.86 2.78
C LEU A 169 2.30 -2.08 3.35
N LEU A 170 1.69 -2.92 4.19
CA LEU A 170 2.35 -4.10 4.76
C LEU A 170 2.84 -5.11 3.70
N TRP A 171 2.29 -5.07 2.48
CA TRP A 171 2.83 -5.84 1.36
C TRP A 171 4.31 -5.52 1.08
N MET A 172 4.77 -4.28 1.36
CA MET A 172 6.16 -3.88 1.20
C MET A 172 7.09 -4.69 2.13
N VAL A 173 6.64 -4.94 3.35
CA VAL A 173 7.36 -5.78 4.32
C VAL A 173 7.39 -7.23 3.86
N ILE A 174 6.25 -7.76 3.42
CA ILE A 174 6.12 -9.14 2.94
C ILE A 174 7.08 -9.38 1.76
N ASP A 175 7.09 -8.50 0.77
CA ASP A 175 8.00 -8.65 -0.37
C ASP A 175 9.47 -8.37 0.03
N THR A 176 9.73 -7.51 1.00
CA THR A 176 11.09 -7.32 1.55
C THR A 176 11.64 -8.60 2.15
N ILE A 177 10.82 -9.35 2.92
CA ILE A 177 11.23 -10.67 3.45
C ILE A 177 11.65 -11.60 2.31
N GLY A 178 10.93 -11.59 1.21
CA GLY A 178 11.29 -12.34 -0.01
C GLY A 178 12.59 -11.85 -0.64
N LEU A 179 12.78 -10.51 -0.78
CA LEU A 179 13.98 -9.91 -1.36
C LEU A 179 15.26 -10.25 -0.59
N ILE A 180 15.19 -10.27 0.76
CA ILE A 180 16.37 -10.53 1.61
C ILE A 180 16.54 -12.02 1.98
N SER A 181 15.70 -12.92 1.45
CA SER A 181 15.72 -14.35 1.81
C SER A 181 17.08 -15.01 1.63
N ASP A 182 17.79 -14.64 0.56
CA ASP A 182 19.09 -15.24 0.22
C ASP A 182 20.26 -14.60 0.98
N ALA A 183 20.01 -13.54 1.76
CA ALA A 183 21.05 -12.88 2.58
C ALA A 183 21.36 -13.62 3.88
N GLY A 184 20.51 -14.59 4.31
CA GLY A 184 20.67 -15.34 5.56
C GLY A 184 20.62 -14.44 6.80
N VAL A 185 19.74 -13.43 6.81
CA VAL A 185 19.59 -12.46 7.91
C VAL A 185 18.32 -12.65 8.73
N LEU A 186 17.38 -13.45 8.22
CA LEU A 186 16.22 -13.98 8.94
C LEU A 186 16.36 -15.50 9.02
N ASP A 187 16.23 -16.07 10.19
CA ASP A 187 16.28 -17.50 10.40
C ASP A 187 14.89 -18.16 10.30
N THR A 188 14.81 -19.46 10.54
CA THR A 188 13.57 -20.23 10.44
C THR A 188 12.55 -19.77 11.49
N ASP A 189 12.99 -19.49 12.72
CA ASP A 189 12.11 -19.05 13.80
C ASP A 189 11.57 -17.66 13.53
N ASP A 190 12.38 -16.75 12.97
CA ASP A 190 11.94 -15.44 12.48
C ASP A 190 10.80 -15.59 11.46
N ILE A 191 10.97 -16.48 10.47
CA ILE A 191 9.95 -16.70 9.41
C ILE A 191 8.66 -17.30 10.00
N ILE A 192 8.78 -18.26 10.92
CA ILE A 192 7.62 -18.84 11.61
C ILE A 192 6.87 -17.75 12.41
N GLY A 193 7.59 -16.93 13.16
CA GLY A 193 7.03 -15.83 13.93
C GLY A 193 6.32 -14.79 13.04
N LEU A 194 6.92 -14.43 11.90
CA LEU A 194 6.32 -13.54 10.92
C LEU A 194 5.04 -14.14 10.31
N HIS A 195 5.06 -15.40 9.91
CA HIS A 195 3.85 -16.08 9.42
C HIS A 195 2.75 -16.09 10.48
N GLN A 196 3.09 -16.31 11.77
CA GLN A 196 2.11 -16.30 12.85
C GLN A 196 1.52 -14.89 13.05
N TRP A 197 2.36 -13.83 13.08
CA TRP A 197 1.89 -12.46 13.24
C TRP A 197 0.90 -12.06 12.13
N PHE A 198 1.24 -12.32 10.86
CA PHE A 198 0.36 -12.01 9.72
C PHE A 198 -0.90 -12.85 9.70
N ARG A 199 -0.85 -14.11 10.18
CA ARG A 199 -2.03 -14.96 10.35
C ARG A 199 -2.96 -14.41 11.43
N ASP A 200 -2.44 -14.02 12.57
CA ASP A 200 -3.20 -13.45 13.69
C ASP A 200 -3.83 -12.11 13.30
N PHE A 201 -3.09 -11.27 12.59
CA PHE A 201 -3.61 -10.01 12.07
C PHE A 201 -4.75 -10.25 11.07
N ASN A 202 -4.58 -11.18 10.13
CA ASN A 202 -5.61 -11.52 9.15
C ASN A 202 -6.85 -12.16 9.79
N HIS A 203 -6.66 -12.94 10.86
CA HIS A 203 -7.74 -13.48 11.68
C HIS A 203 -8.50 -12.36 12.39
N TRP A 204 -7.78 -11.43 13.02
CA TRP A 204 -8.40 -10.27 13.65
C TRP A 204 -9.17 -9.40 12.65
N MET A 205 -8.62 -9.14 11.47
CA MET A 205 -9.33 -8.41 10.40
C MET A 205 -10.69 -9.03 10.09
N PHE A 206 -10.80 -10.35 10.11
CA PHE A 206 -12.02 -11.05 9.71
C PHE A 206 -13.02 -11.20 10.86
N TYR A 207 -12.56 -11.51 12.08
CA TYR A 207 -13.43 -11.89 13.19
C TYR A 207 -13.75 -10.76 14.17
N SER A 208 -13.01 -9.65 14.15
CA SER A 208 -13.32 -8.52 15.02
C SER A 208 -14.43 -7.64 14.43
N ASP A 209 -15.22 -7.00 15.30
CA ASP A 209 -16.23 -6.02 14.88
C ASP A 209 -15.60 -4.85 14.12
N VAL A 210 -14.41 -4.42 14.55
CA VAL A 210 -13.63 -3.34 13.90
C VAL A 210 -13.25 -3.77 12.48
N GLY A 211 -12.68 -4.96 12.31
CA GLY A 211 -12.29 -5.48 11.00
C GLY A 211 -13.50 -5.69 10.08
N HIS A 212 -14.58 -6.26 10.61
CA HIS A 212 -15.82 -6.47 9.85
C HIS A 212 -16.45 -5.15 9.39
N SER A 213 -16.38 -4.10 10.20
CA SER A 213 -16.90 -2.77 9.81
C SER A 213 -16.15 -2.15 8.63
N GLU A 214 -14.90 -2.54 8.36
CA GLU A 214 -14.15 -2.14 7.16
C GLU A 214 -14.51 -3.00 5.94
N TYR A 215 -14.71 -4.30 6.14
CA TYR A 215 -15.10 -5.23 5.07
C TYR A 215 -16.38 -4.79 4.34
N VAL A 216 -17.37 -4.26 5.06
CA VAL A 216 -18.68 -3.90 4.48
C VAL A 216 -18.69 -2.63 3.65
N TRP A 217 -17.61 -1.85 3.60
CA TRP A 217 -17.53 -0.68 2.76
C TRP A 217 -17.54 -1.06 1.26
N HIS A 218 -18.32 -0.30 0.47
CA HIS A 218 -18.49 -0.49 -0.98
C HIS A 218 -17.61 0.44 -1.82
N ASN A 219 -16.63 1.11 -1.23
CA ASN A 219 -15.66 1.99 -1.88
C ASN A 219 -14.23 1.46 -1.74
N ASN A 220 -13.22 2.29 -1.99
CA ASN A 220 -11.80 1.94 -1.89
C ASN A 220 -11.43 1.23 -0.57
N HIS A 221 -12.06 1.56 0.56
CA HIS A 221 -11.83 0.91 1.84
C HIS A 221 -12.04 -0.61 1.77
N GLY A 222 -13.17 -1.06 1.19
CA GLY A 222 -13.42 -2.49 1.02
C GLY A 222 -12.45 -3.16 0.04
N THR A 223 -12.00 -2.46 -1.01
CA THR A 223 -11.01 -3.00 -1.96
C THR A 223 -9.64 -3.14 -1.30
N TRP A 224 -9.18 -2.14 -0.55
CA TRP A 224 -7.95 -2.20 0.23
C TRP A 224 -8.00 -3.26 1.33
N TYR A 225 -9.15 -3.45 1.97
CA TYR A 225 -9.34 -4.54 2.93
C TYR A 225 -9.09 -5.90 2.29
N ASP A 226 -9.68 -6.15 1.12
CA ASP A 226 -9.52 -7.41 0.39
C ASP A 226 -8.06 -7.60 -0.08
N ALA A 227 -7.40 -6.54 -0.58
CA ALA A 227 -6.00 -6.60 -1.01
C ALA A 227 -5.06 -6.95 0.16
N GLN A 228 -5.24 -6.32 1.33
CA GLN A 228 -4.45 -6.62 2.52
C GLN A 228 -4.66 -8.07 2.98
N ARG A 229 -5.89 -8.54 3.05
CA ARG A 229 -6.17 -9.91 3.45
C ARG A 229 -5.61 -10.93 2.48
N ALA A 230 -5.66 -10.64 1.18
CA ALA A 230 -5.13 -11.53 0.15
C ALA A 230 -3.60 -11.66 0.25
N VAL A 231 -2.84 -10.56 0.38
CA VAL A 231 -1.38 -10.64 0.48
C VAL A 231 -0.92 -11.28 1.79
N ASN A 232 -1.60 -11.00 2.90
CA ASN A 232 -1.33 -11.67 4.18
C ASN A 232 -1.52 -13.19 4.03
N ALA A 233 -2.64 -13.62 3.42
CA ALA A 233 -2.94 -15.04 3.20
C ALA A 233 -1.94 -15.72 2.26
N LEU A 234 -1.49 -15.03 1.20
CA LEU A 234 -0.41 -15.53 0.34
C LEU A 234 0.87 -15.75 1.13
N PHE A 235 1.22 -14.84 2.03
CA PHE A 235 2.45 -14.89 2.79
C PHE A 235 2.50 -16.12 3.70
N TYR A 236 1.47 -16.39 4.51
CA TYR A 236 1.43 -17.59 5.35
C TYR A 236 0.86 -18.84 4.66
N GLY A 237 0.56 -18.78 3.36
CA GLY A 237 0.31 -19.95 2.51
C GLY A 237 -1.15 -20.40 2.37
N ASP A 238 -2.16 -19.59 2.74
CA ASP A 238 -3.58 -19.92 2.56
C ASP A 238 -4.11 -19.50 1.18
N LYS A 239 -3.73 -20.26 0.16
CA LYS A 239 -4.20 -20.04 -1.22
C LYS A 239 -5.71 -20.18 -1.38
N GLY A 240 -6.36 -21.01 -0.54
CA GLY A 240 -7.80 -21.19 -0.58
C GLY A 240 -8.56 -19.93 -0.15
N LEU A 241 -8.07 -19.23 0.88
CA LEU A 241 -8.61 -17.93 1.27
C LEU A 241 -8.41 -16.89 0.17
N VAL A 242 -7.22 -16.83 -0.44
CA VAL A 242 -6.94 -15.90 -1.55
C VAL A 242 -7.91 -16.12 -2.71
N ALA A 243 -8.10 -17.37 -3.16
CA ALA A 243 -9.02 -17.67 -4.26
C ALA A 243 -10.46 -17.19 -3.95
N ARG A 244 -10.94 -17.37 -2.72
CA ARG A 244 -12.27 -16.87 -2.30
C ARG A 244 -12.34 -15.34 -2.34
N ILE A 245 -11.34 -14.65 -1.81
CA ILE A 245 -11.29 -13.16 -1.83
C ILE A 245 -11.32 -12.67 -3.27
N ILE A 246 -10.50 -13.24 -4.16
CA ILE A 246 -10.41 -12.84 -5.56
C ILE A 246 -11.74 -13.05 -6.28
N GLN A 247 -12.38 -14.21 -6.12
CA GLN A 247 -13.66 -14.51 -6.78
C GLN A 247 -14.79 -13.60 -6.28
N GLN A 248 -14.91 -13.43 -4.97
CA GLN A 248 -15.91 -12.53 -4.38
C GLN A 248 -15.69 -11.07 -4.80
N GLY A 249 -14.44 -10.65 -4.90
CA GLY A 249 -14.05 -9.30 -5.30
C GLY A 249 -14.45 -8.91 -6.73
N ILE A 250 -14.74 -9.87 -7.62
CA ILE A 250 -15.29 -9.56 -8.96
C ILE A 250 -16.67 -8.90 -8.82
N THR A 251 -17.56 -9.50 -8.07
CA THR A 251 -18.93 -8.98 -7.89
C THR A 251 -18.99 -7.87 -6.84
N GLN A 252 -18.37 -8.09 -5.68
CA GLN A 252 -18.55 -7.23 -4.51
C GLN A 252 -17.72 -5.96 -4.54
N ARG A 253 -16.64 -5.92 -5.36
CA ARG A 253 -15.76 -4.76 -5.50
C ARG A 253 -15.79 -4.24 -6.93
N MET A 254 -15.22 -4.98 -7.88
CA MET A 254 -15.05 -4.51 -9.25
C MET A 254 -16.38 -4.09 -9.90
N ALA A 255 -17.35 -5.00 -9.99
CA ALA A 255 -18.63 -4.70 -10.64
C ALA A 255 -19.55 -3.77 -9.82
N ALA A 256 -19.33 -3.67 -8.49
CA ALA A 256 -20.09 -2.76 -7.63
C ALA A 256 -19.53 -1.33 -7.63
N GLN A 257 -18.25 -1.14 -7.93
CA GLN A 257 -17.56 0.14 -7.79
C GLN A 257 -17.26 0.82 -9.14
N ILE A 258 -17.10 0.05 -10.22
CA ILE A 258 -16.81 0.55 -11.56
C ILE A 258 -18.07 0.38 -12.41
N ASP A 259 -18.56 1.45 -12.98
CA ASP A 259 -19.72 1.38 -13.87
C ASP A 259 -19.35 0.98 -15.31
N GLN A 260 -20.34 0.91 -16.21
CA GLN A 260 -20.15 0.52 -17.60
C GLN A 260 -19.39 1.57 -18.44
N GLU A 261 -19.18 2.78 -17.91
CA GLU A 261 -18.36 3.83 -18.53
C GLU A 261 -16.95 3.88 -17.93
N GLY A 262 -16.63 3.03 -16.94
CA GLY A 262 -15.35 3.01 -16.21
C GLY A 262 -15.29 3.99 -15.03
N LYS A 263 -16.37 4.68 -14.73
CA LYS A 263 -16.43 5.63 -13.62
C LYS A 263 -16.53 4.90 -12.28
N GLN A 264 -15.82 5.40 -11.30
CA GLN A 264 -15.87 4.93 -9.92
C GLN A 264 -16.74 5.88 -9.10
N THR A 265 -18.05 5.72 -9.19
CA THR A 265 -19.04 6.72 -8.75
C THR A 265 -18.86 7.16 -7.30
N MET A 266 -18.54 6.23 -6.37
CA MET A 266 -18.32 6.57 -4.96
C MET A 266 -17.01 7.35 -4.71
N GLU A 267 -16.01 7.16 -5.54
CA GLU A 267 -14.75 7.90 -5.46
C GLU A 267 -14.87 9.29 -6.11
N LEU A 268 -15.71 9.40 -7.13
CA LEU A 268 -16.00 10.69 -7.81
C LEU A 268 -16.79 11.66 -6.93
N GLU A 269 -17.51 11.18 -5.91
CA GLU A 269 -18.23 12.00 -4.91
C GLU A 269 -17.30 12.60 -3.83
N ARG A 270 -16.02 12.21 -3.83
CA ARG A 270 -15.05 12.67 -2.81
C ARG A 270 -14.51 14.07 -3.14
N PRO A 271 -14.02 14.85 -2.12
CA PRO A 271 -13.41 16.16 -2.34
C PRO A 271 -12.17 16.17 -3.22
N VAL A 272 -11.48 15.04 -3.36
CA VAL A 272 -10.29 14.80 -4.21
C VAL A 272 -10.55 13.58 -5.10
N PRO A 273 -11.49 13.67 -6.04
CA PRO A 273 -12.01 12.51 -6.76
C PRO A 273 -10.97 11.83 -7.66
N PHE A 274 -10.04 12.60 -8.23
CA PHE A 274 -8.96 12.03 -9.04
C PHE A 274 -8.04 11.12 -8.21
N HIS A 275 -7.61 11.62 -7.06
CA HIS A 275 -6.79 10.85 -6.12
C HIS A 275 -7.50 9.56 -5.69
N TYR A 276 -8.77 9.64 -5.28
CA TYR A 276 -9.50 8.45 -4.82
C TYR A 276 -9.77 7.44 -5.93
N SER A 277 -9.97 7.89 -7.16
CA SER A 277 -10.13 7.00 -8.32
C SER A 277 -8.83 6.24 -8.61
N LEU A 278 -7.67 6.90 -8.58
CA LEU A 278 -6.37 6.23 -8.68
C LEU A 278 -6.14 5.28 -7.51
N PHE A 279 -6.43 5.72 -6.29
CA PHE A 279 -6.22 4.97 -5.06
C PHE A 279 -7.00 3.65 -5.01
N ASN A 280 -8.25 3.65 -5.49
CA ASN A 280 -9.04 2.44 -5.59
C ASN A 280 -8.53 1.51 -6.70
N LEU A 281 -8.14 2.06 -7.86
CA LEU A 281 -7.54 1.25 -8.94
C LEU A 281 -6.23 0.60 -8.51
N GLU A 282 -5.40 1.27 -7.70
CA GLU A 282 -4.18 0.68 -7.15
C GLU A 282 -4.48 -0.60 -6.37
N ALA A 283 -5.50 -0.60 -5.50
CA ALA A 283 -5.93 -1.79 -4.77
C ALA A 283 -6.46 -2.89 -5.71
N HIS A 284 -7.21 -2.53 -6.76
CA HIS A 284 -7.67 -3.49 -7.76
C HIS A 284 -6.51 -4.13 -8.54
N LEU A 285 -5.47 -3.37 -8.88
CA LEU A 285 -4.27 -3.89 -9.55
C LEU A 285 -3.48 -4.84 -8.66
N LEU A 286 -3.37 -4.54 -7.36
CA LEU A 286 -2.80 -5.48 -6.39
C LEU A 286 -3.59 -6.79 -6.35
N LEU A 287 -4.92 -6.74 -6.31
CA LEU A 287 -5.76 -7.94 -6.37
C LEU A 287 -5.59 -8.70 -7.69
N ASN A 288 -5.41 -8.02 -8.82
CA ASN A 288 -5.08 -8.68 -10.09
C ASN A 288 -3.75 -9.44 -9.98
N ARG A 289 -2.74 -8.80 -9.36
CA ARG A 289 -1.44 -9.42 -9.13
C ARG A 289 -1.52 -10.63 -8.19
N TYR A 290 -2.31 -10.54 -7.12
CA TYR A 290 -2.47 -11.64 -6.17
C TYR A 290 -3.25 -12.83 -6.76
N ALA A 291 -4.16 -12.57 -7.70
CA ALA A 291 -4.90 -13.59 -8.41
C ALA A 291 -4.00 -14.54 -9.22
N GLU A 292 -2.88 -14.06 -9.74
CA GLU A 292 -1.90 -14.88 -10.48
C GLU A 292 -1.32 -16.00 -9.61
N HIS A 293 -1.17 -15.78 -8.30
CA HIS A 293 -0.63 -16.79 -7.36
C HIS A 293 -1.61 -17.93 -7.06
N VAL A 294 -2.87 -17.79 -7.47
CA VAL A 294 -3.92 -18.81 -7.38
C VAL A 294 -4.46 -19.19 -8.76
N GLU A 295 -3.70 -18.90 -9.81
CA GLU A 295 -3.97 -19.28 -11.20
C GLU A 295 -5.33 -18.75 -11.71
N PHE A 296 -5.71 -17.56 -11.26
CA PHE A 296 -6.95 -16.90 -11.68
C PHE A 296 -6.62 -15.66 -12.55
N ASP A 297 -7.17 -15.61 -13.75
CA ASP A 297 -7.01 -14.45 -14.66
C ASP A 297 -7.98 -13.33 -14.29
N ARG A 298 -7.60 -12.49 -13.31
CA ARG A 298 -8.38 -11.33 -12.92
C ARG A 298 -8.11 -10.10 -13.81
N TRP A 299 -7.01 -10.10 -14.58
CA TRP A 299 -6.71 -9.02 -15.52
C TRP A 299 -7.77 -8.90 -16.61
N ASN A 300 -8.28 -10.02 -17.11
CA ASN A 300 -9.32 -10.08 -18.12
C ASN A 300 -10.73 -10.34 -17.54
N ALA A 301 -10.88 -10.26 -16.21
CA ALA A 301 -12.18 -10.45 -15.58
C ALA A 301 -13.13 -9.31 -15.95
N GLU A 302 -14.33 -9.68 -16.34
CA GLU A 302 -15.43 -8.78 -16.69
C GLU A 302 -16.73 -9.29 -16.07
N GLN A 303 -17.56 -8.37 -15.62
CA GLN A 303 -18.93 -8.67 -15.19
C GLN A 303 -19.88 -7.56 -15.60
N ASP A 304 -20.91 -7.89 -16.37
CA ASP A 304 -21.94 -6.97 -16.85
C ASP A 304 -21.35 -5.72 -17.56
N GLY A 305 -20.33 -5.91 -18.39
CA GLY A 305 -19.62 -4.86 -19.11
C GLY A 305 -18.70 -3.99 -18.25
N ARG A 306 -18.34 -4.46 -17.04
CA ARG A 306 -17.49 -3.74 -16.09
C ARG A 306 -16.19 -4.49 -15.85
N SER A 307 -15.07 -3.77 -15.81
CA SER A 307 -13.76 -4.35 -15.58
C SER A 307 -12.80 -3.33 -14.96
N VAL A 308 -11.71 -3.80 -14.36
CA VAL A 308 -10.62 -2.92 -13.88
C VAL A 308 -9.99 -2.17 -15.05
N LYS A 309 -9.84 -2.84 -16.21
CA LYS A 309 -9.32 -2.20 -17.43
C LYS A 309 -10.17 -0.99 -17.85
N LEU A 310 -11.48 -1.12 -17.79
CA LEU A 310 -12.39 -0.02 -18.13
C LEU A 310 -12.20 1.19 -17.19
N GLY A 311 -12.00 0.94 -15.90
CA GLY A 311 -11.69 2.00 -14.93
C GLY A 311 -10.36 2.71 -15.22
N ILE A 312 -9.34 1.96 -15.65
CA ILE A 312 -8.05 2.53 -16.07
C ILE A 312 -8.25 3.36 -17.34
N ASP A 313 -8.94 2.81 -18.36
CA ASP A 313 -9.17 3.47 -19.64
C ASP A 313 -9.96 4.78 -19.49
N TYR A 314 -10.89 4.84 -18.52
CA TYR A 314 -11.60 6.07 -18.16
C TYR A 314 -10.66 7.18 -17.66
N LEU A 315 -9.66 6.85 -16.85
CA LEU A 315 -8.74 7.85 -16.29
C LEU A 315 -7.61 8.25 -17.27
N MET A 316 -7.31 7.43 -18.28
CA MET A 316 -6.19 7.67 -19.20
C MET A 316 -6.17 9.04 -19.86
N PRO A 317 -7.29 9.59 -20.41
CA PRO A 317 -7.30 10.92 -21.01
C PRO A 317 -6.92 12.02 -20.02
N PHE A 318 -7.33 11.89 -18.76
CA PHE A 318 -7.11 12.88 -17.71
C PHE A 318 -5.71 12.76 -17.09
N ILE A 319 -5.10 11.57 -17.12
CA ILE A 319 -3.67 11.42 -16.79
C ILE A 319 -2.81 12.03 -17.90
N ALA A 320 -3.21 11.91 -19.17
CA ALA A 320 -2.51 12.50 -20.29
C ALA A 320 -2.62 14.03 -20.35
N ASP A 321 -3.78 14.56 -20.00
CA ASP A 321 -4.09 15.99 -19.97
C ASP A 321 -5.01 16.30 -18.78
N PRO A 322 -4.45 16.75 -17.65
CA PRO A 322 -5.20 17.03 -16.42
C PRO A 322 -6.29 18.11 -16.56
N ASP A 323 -6.11 19.02 -17.50
CA ASP A 323 -7.07 20.14 -17.72
C ASP A 323 -8.43 19.61 -18.26
N LEU A 324 -8.45 18.39 -18.77
CA LEU A 324 -9.69 17.72 -19.21
C LEU A 324 -10.52 17.14 -18.06
N TRP A 325 -10.00 17.11 -16.81
CA TRP A 325 -10.71 16.52 -15.67
C TRP A 325 -12.00 17.30 -15.35
N PRO A 326 -13.19 16.67 -15.45
CA PRO A 326 -14.45 17.40 -15.38
C PRO A 326 -14.94 17.66 -13.95
N TYR A 327 -14.26 17.11 -12.95
CA TYR A 327 -14.67 17.26 -11.55
C TYR A 327 -13.81 18.27 -10.83
N ARG A 328 -14.39 18.96 -9.85
CA ARG A 328 -13.61 19.81 -8.94
C ARG A 328 -12.73 18.93 -8.08
N ASP A 329 -11.45 19.20 -8.05
CA ASP A 329 -10.45 18.54 -7.23
C ASP A 329 -9.70 19.57 -6.38
N LEU A 330 -9.40 19.24 -5.10
CA LEU A 330 -8.70 20.14 -4.19
C LEU A 330 -7.19 20.10 -4.38
N ASP A 331 -6.64 18.94 -4.79
CA ASP A 331 -5.20 18.68 -4.75
C ASP A 331 -4.58 18.43 -6.14
N GLY A 332 -5.40 18.23 -7.19
CA GLY A 332 -4.91 17.89 -8.53
C GLY A 332 -4.39 16.45 -8.65
N ILE A 333 -3.51 16.19 -9.64
CA ILE A 333 -2.99 14.84 -9.91
C ILE A 333 -1.91 14.41 -8.93
N VAL A 334 -2.04 13.17 -8.44
CA VAL A 334 -0.97 12.47 -7.70
C VAL A 334 -0.16 11.64 -8.68
N TRP A 335 0.91 12.23 -9.23
CA TRP A 335 1.73 11.63 -10.29
C TRP A 335 2.32 10.26 -9.92
N ASP A 336 2.76 10.07 -8.67
CA ASP A 336 3.33 8.81 -8.21
C ASP A 336 2.32 7.66 -8.28
N SER A 337 1.05 7.92 -7.93
CA SER A 337 -0.02 6.93 -8.04
C SER A 337 -0.36 6.64 -9.50
N ALA A 338 -0.42 7.67 -10.34
CA ALA A 338 -0.63 7.51 -11.79
C ALA A 338 0.50 6.69 -12.43
N LEU A 339 1.76 6.94 -12.05
CA LEU A 339 2.92 6.16 -12.51
C LEU A 339 2.77 4.68 -12.16
N ARG A 340 2.47 4.36 -10.89
CA ARG A 340 2.29 2.97 -10.45
C ARG A 340 1.18 2.26 -11.22
N ILE A 341 0.05 2.94 -11.46
CA ILE A 341 -1.06 2.38 -12.24
C ILE A 341 -0.62 2.07 -13.67
N LEU A 342 0.03 3.02 -14.35
CA LEU A 342 0.47 2.83 -15.73
C LEU A 342 1.49 1.69 -15.87
N LEU A 343 2.52 1.65 -15.00
CA LEU A 343 3.54 0.61 -15.04
C LEU A 343 2.95 -0.78 -14.79
N GLN A 344 2.08 -0.92 -13.78
CA GLN A 344 1.39 -2.18 -13.53
C GLN A 344 0.44 -2.57 -14.67
N SER A 345 -0.25 -1.58 -15.27
CA SER A 345 -1.14 -1.80 -16.40
C SER A 345 -0.40 -2.25 -17.65
N MET A 346 0.79 -1.71 -17.94
CA MET A 346 1.63 -2.18 -19.06
C MET A 346 2.01 -3.65 -18.91
N ARG A 347 2.30 -4.09 -17.67
CA ARG A 347 2.55 -5.50 -17.38
C ARG A 347 1.29 -6.36 -17.56
N GLY A 348 0.17 -5.92 -16.98
CA GLY A 348 -1.08 -6.69 -16.97
C GLY A 348 -1.79 -6.73 -18.33
N TYR A 349 -1.62 -5.68 -19.13
CA TYR A 349 -2.22 -5.51 -20.45
C TYR A 349 -1.15 -5.25 -21.51
N PRO A 350 -0.31 -6.23 -21.86
CA PRO A 350 0.85 -6.01 -22.73
C PRO A 350 0.49 -5.54 -24.13
N LYS A 351 -0.72 -5.82 -24.62
CA LYS A 351 -1.22 -5.33 -25.91
C LYS A 351 -1.47 -3.82 -25.91
N GLU A 352 -1.74 -3.22 -24.73
CA GLU A 352 -1.97 -1.80 -24.54
C GLU A 352 -0.71 -1.03 -24.14
N ALA A 353 0.41 -1.72 -23.89
CA ALA A 353 1.63 -1.13 -23.35
C ALA A 353 2.13 0.07 -24.14
N ALA A 354 2.03 0.06 -25.47
CA ALA A 354 2.43 1.19 -26.32
C ALA A 354 1.58 2.44 -26.04
N ARG A 355 0.27 2.28 -25.83
CA ARG A 355 -0.66 3.38 -25.47
C ARG A 355 -0.29 3.97 -24.11
N TYR A 356 -0.03 3.14 -23.10
CA TYR A 356 0.38 3.60 -21.77
C TYR A 356 1.73 4.32 -21.78
N LYS A 357 2.70 3.85 -22.57
CA LYS A 357 3.99 4.51 -22.78
C LYS A 357 3.86 5.93 -23.36
N THR A 358 2.92 6.16 -24.27
CA THR A 358 2.67 7.49 -24.82
C THR A 358 2.23 8.47 -23.73
N VAL A 359 1.44 8.01 -22.77
CA VAL A 359 1.02 8.85 -21.63
C VAL A 359 2.17 9.13 -20.66
N LEU A 360 3.02 8.14 -20.40
CA LEU A 360 4.21 8.32 -19.57
C LEU A 360 5.17 9.39 -20.10
N ALA A 361 5.23 9.58 -21.41
CA ALA A 361 6.08 10.61 -22.01
C ALA A 361 5.73 12.06 -21.58
N ASN A 362 4.52 12.26 -21.04
CA ASN A 362 4.04 13.55 -20.53
C ASN A 362 4.26 13.74 -19.02
N PHE A 363 4.83 12.75 -18.33
CA PHE A 363 5.04 12.83 -16.89
C PHE A 363 6.19 13.79 -16.53
N PRO A 364 6.12 14.44 -15.35
CA PRO A 364 7.25 15.22 -14.83
C PRO A 364 8.50 14.34 -14.72
N GLU A 365 9.65 14.87 -15.13
CA GLU A 365 10.93 14.15 -15.17
C GLU A 365 11.29 13.55 -13.79
N ASP A 366 11.03 14.29 -12.71
CA ASP A 366 11.31 13.83 -11.35
C ASP A 366 10.50 12.57 -10.97
N THR A 367 9.28 12.44 -11.46
CA THR A 367 8.45 11.24 -11.29
C THR A 367 9.04 10.04 -12.02
N LEU A 368 9.59 10.23 -13.21
CA LEU A 368 10.20 9.16 -14.01
C LEU A 368 11.55 8.66 -13.44
N ASN A 369 12.10 9.31 -12.43
CA ASN A 369 13.34 8.90 -11.76
C ASN A 369 13.10 8.21 -10.41
N LEU A 370 11.86 7.82 -10.11
CA LEU A 370 11.51 7.13 -8.88
C LEU A 370 11.87 5.64 -8.93
N ARG A 371 11.97 5.00 -7.77
CA ARG A 371 12.24 3.56 -7.62
C ARG A 371 11.19 2.66 -8.31
N GLU A 372 10.00 3.20 -8.58
CA GLU A 372 8.91 2.54 -9.30
C GLU A 372 9.38 2.01 -10.66
N GLN A 373 10.29 2.71 -11.33
CA GLN A 373 10.91 2.27 -12.60
C GLN A 373 11.77 0.99 -12.43
N LEU A 374 12.29 0.75 -11.23
CA LEU A 374 13.05 -0.46 -10.91
C LEU A 374 12.15 -1.63 -10.50
N MET A 375 10.95 -1.33 -10.01
CA MET A 375 10.04 -2.30 -9.41
C MET A 375 9.05 -2.89 -10.42
N TRP A 376 8.61 -2.08 -11.39
CA TRP A 376 7.56 -2.41 -12.31
C TRP A 376 8.08 -2.40 -13.74
N CYS A 377 7.69 -3.40 -14.53
CA CYS A 377 8.11 -3.48 -15.94
C CYS A 377 7.54 -2.32 -16.76
N ALA A 378 8.42 -1.62 -17.49
CA ALA A 378 8.07 -0.66 -18.51
C ALA A 378 8.29 -1.26 -19.93
#